data_e8feb666b8bf91a3ce126cd1ab68fb8d
#
_entry.id   e8feb666b8bf91a3ce126cd1ab68fb8d
#
_cell.length_a   1.000
_cell.length_b   1.000
_cell.length_c   1.000
_cell.angle_alpha   90.00
_cell.angle_beta   90.00
_cell.angle_gamma   90.00
#
_symmetry.space_group_name_H-M   'P 1'
#
loop_
_entity.id
_entity.type
_entity.pdbx_description
1 polymer ?
#
loop_
_entity_poly.entity_id
_entity_poly.type
_entity_poly.pdbx_seq_one_letter_code
_entity_poly.pdbx_strand_id
1 'polypeptide(L)'
;MTRGDVIVGFGGGATTDVAGFLAATWMRGIDVIHVPTTVLAMADAAIGGKTGINIPAGKNLVGAFYEPIGVLCDTDLLTTLPAREVRSGLAEIVKCGFIDDPVILNLISNDAQAVLDVTSETFVEVLTRAIAVKAGVVSVDLHERTSSGGEVGRERLNYGHTLAHAIEAFKHFTWRHGEADAVGMVFAAELSHRYLGLSDEVLGRTRTILSGIGLPVTCDGVKWADLRRTMNLDKKARVDPQTGRRVLRFVGIRKPGQVAMIVNPDEAALAECFDKCSAR
;
A
#
# COMPACT_ATOMS: atom_id res chain seq x y z
N MET A 1 21.03 9.64 -25.87
CA MET A 1 20.39 8.36 -25.49
C MET A 1 19.71 7.79 -26.73
N THR A 2 20.04 6.55 -27.04
CA THR A 2 19.50 5.74 -28.15
C THR A 2 18.53 4.70 -27.60
N ARG A 3 17.90 3.93 -28.47
CA ARG A 3 17.02 2.81 -28.05
C ARG A 3 17.77 1.64 -27.36
N GLY A 4 19.08 1.55 -27.51
CA GLY A 4 19.89 0.52 -26.86
C GLY A 4 20.45 0.94 -25.50
N ASP A 5 20.14 2.15 -25.06
CA ASP A 5 20.55 2.65 -23.72
C ASP A 5 19.51 2.28 -22.66
N VAL A 6 19.94 2.21 -21.40
CA VAL A 6 19.12 1.86 -20.25
C VAL A 6 19.03 3.07 -19.30
N ILE A 7 17.85 3.35 -18.77
CA ILE A 7 17.69 4.28 -17.65
C ILE A 7 17.84 3.50 -16.35
N VAL A 8 18.71 3.99 -15.45
CA VAL A 8 18.83 3.44 -14.08
C VAL A 8 18.18 4.42 -13.11
N GLY A 9 17.07 3.98 -12.47
CA GLY A 9 16.38 4.73 -11.44
C GLY A 9 16.97 4.39 -10.07
N PHE A 10 17.93 5.20 -9.57
CA PHE A 10 18.55 5.04 -8.27
C PHE A 10 17.96 6.02 -7.26
N GLY A 11 17.17 5.54 -6.29
CA GLY A 11 16.52 6.40 -5.30
C GLY A 11 15.26 5.80 -4.67
N GLY A 12 14.48 6.61 -3.96
CA GLY A 12 13.20 6.23 -3.40
C GLY A 12 12.08 6.11 -4.45
N GLY A 13 10.85 5.85 -4.00
CA GLY A 13 9.69 5.60 -4.87
C GLY A 13 9.43 6.70 -5.90
N ALA A 14 9.57 7.99 -5.52
CA ALA A 14 9.41 9.09 -6.47
C ALA A 14 10.43 9.02 -7.61
N THR A 15 11.66 8.58 -7.32
CA THR A 15 12.71 8.42 -8.34
C THR A 15 12.41 7.26 -9.27
N THR A 16 11.98 6.11 -8.72
CA THR A 16 11.65 4.94 -9.54
C THR A 16 10.43 5.22 -10.42
N ASP A 17 9.40 5.91 -9.90
CA ASP A 17 8.22 6.30 -10.67
C ASP A 17 8.59 7.22 -11.84
N VAL A 18 9.41 8.25 -11.61
CA VAL A 18 9.85 9.18 -12.66
C VAL A 18 10.75 8.48 -13.67
N ALA A 19 11.70 7.66 -13.22
CA ALA A 19 12.60 6.92 -14.11
C ALA A 19 11.83 5.97 -15.03
N GLY A 20 10.87 5.24 -14.47
CA GLY A 20 10.00 4.36 -15.25
C GLY A 20 9.14 5.12 -16.25
N PHE A 21 8.57 6.27 -15.87
CA PHE A 21 7.78 7.10 -16.78
C PHE A 21 8.63 7.71 -17.90
N LEU A 22 9.84 8.17 -17.59
CA LEU A 22 10.80 8.63 -18.60
C LEU A 22 11.16 7.52 -19.57
N ALA A 23 11.44 6.32 -19.07
CA ALA A 23 11.74 5.16 -19.89
C ALA A 23 10.57 4.80 -20.82
N ALA A 24 9.34 4.79 -20.28
CA ALA A 24 8.13 4.50 -21.05
C ALA A 24 7.89 5.49 -22.20
N THR A 25 8.28 6.76 -22.03
CA THR A 25 7.96 7.83 -22.97
C THR A 25 9.13 8.17 -23.90
N TRP A 26 10.38 7.92 -23.50
CA TRP A 26 11.55 8.17 -24.33
C TRP A 26 11.58 7.23 -25.53
N MET A 27 11.62 7.76 -26.73
CA MET A 27 11.67 7.02 -28.00
C MET A 27 10.60 5.90 -28.13
N ARG A 28 9.46 6.02 -27.45
CA ARG A 28 8.35 5.06 -27.34
C ARG A 28 8.67 3.83 -26.48
N GLY A 29 9.61 3.95 -25.58
CA GLY A 29 10.04 2.93 -24.64
C GLY A 29 11.50 2.54 -24.82
N ILE A 30 12.26 2.63 -23.72
CA ILE A 30 13.61 2.08 -23.56
C ILE A 30 13.68 1.34 -22.24
N ASP A 31 14.66 0.46 -22.10
CA ASP A 31 14.82 -0.33 -20.89
C ASP A 31 15.03 0.53 -19.63
N VAL A 32 14.53 0.06 -18.51
CA VAL A 32 14.73 0.66 -17.20
C VAL A 32 15.10 -0.38 -16.15
N ILE A 33 16.06 -0.05 -15.30
CA ILE A 33 16.43 -0.82 -14.11
C ILE A 33 16.17 0.07 -12.89
N HIS A 34 15.50 -0.46 -11.87
CA HIS A 34 15.32 0.24 -10.60
C HIS A 34 16.30 -0.26 -9.56
N VAL A 35 16.94 0.69 -8.86
CA VAL A 35 17.76 0.46 -7.67
C VAL A 35 17.14 1.26 -6.52
N PRO A 36 16.08 0.71 -5.88
CA PRO A 36 15.36 1.40 -4.81
C PRO A 36 16.22 1.55 -3.57
N THR A 37 16.17 2.73 -2.94
CA THR A 37 16.96 3.07 -1.74
C THR A 37 16.11 3.30 -0.49
N THR A 38 14.82 2.94 -0.53
CA THR A 38 13.91 2.99 0.61
C THR A 38 13.15 1.70 0.75
N VAL A 39 12.77 1.31 1.96
CA VAL A 39 11.96 0.11 2.21
C VAL A 39 10.65 0.15 1.42
N LEU A 40 9.98 1.31 1.40
CA LEU A 40 8.75 1.50 0.62
C LEU A 40 8.95 1.27 -0.88
N ALA A 41 10.07 1.74 -1.44
CA ALA A 41 10.35 1.52 -2.86
C ALA A 41 10.69 0.05 -3.15
N MET A 42 11.44 -0.61 -2.28
CA MET A 42 11.79 -2.04 -2.43
C MET A 42 10.56 -2.94 -2.33
N ALA A 43 9.67 -2.67 -1.35
CA ALA A 43 8.49 -3.51 -1.10
C ALA A 43 7.31 -3.19 -2.05
N ASP A 44 7.22 -1.97 -2.58
CA ASP A 44 6.06 -1.52 -3.35
C ASP A 44 6.41 -0.79 -4.65
N ALA A 45 6.95 0.42 -4.61
CA ALA A 45 6.95 1.33 -5.76
C ALA A 45 7.78 0.83 -6.94
N ALA A 46 8.96 0.23 -6.70
CA ALA A 46 9.82 -0.29 -7.77
C ALA A 46 9.29 -1.60 -8.38
N ILE A 47 8.32 -2.26 -7.74
CA ILE A 47 7.77 -3.55 -8.17
C ILE A 47 6.42 -3.33 -8.84
N GLY A 48 6.29 -3.69 -10.11
CA GLY A 48 4.98 -3.80 -10.74
C GLY A 48 4.61 -2.71 -11.72
N GLY A 49 5.57 -1.99 -12.24
CA GLY A 49 5.45 -1.20 -13.47
C GLY A 49 4.46 -0.03 -13.43
N LYS A 50 3.92 0.37 -12.28
CA LYS A 50 3.19 1.63 -12.15
C LYS A 50 4.21 2.76 -12.10
N THR A 51 4.23 3.59 -13.13
CA THR A 51 5.14 4.73 -13.23
C THR A 51 4.36 6.02 -13.42
N GLY A 52 4.88 7.15 -12.95
CA GLY A 52 4.16 8.40 -13.11
C GLY A 52 4.83 9.59 -12.46
N ILE A 53 4.21 10.73 -12.65
CA ILE A 53 4.63 12.01 -12.07
C ILE A 53 3.46 12.69 -11.37
N ASN A 54 3.79 13.43 -10.31
CA ASN A 54 2.84 14.29 -9.64
C ASN A 54 2.72 15.61 -10.42
N ILE A 55 1.48 16.06 -10.55
CA ILE A 55 1.17 17.37 -11.14
C ILE A 55 0.30 18.17 -10.14
N PRO A 56 0.16 19.50 -10.31
CA PRO A 56 -0.67 20.31 -9.40
C PRO A 56 -2.11 19.81 -9.24
N ALA A 57 -2.65 19.12 -10.25
CA ALA A 57 -3.99 18.57 -10.23
C ALA A 57 -4.13 17.27 -9.40
N GLY A 58 -3.03 16.63 -9.00
CA GLY A 58 -3.01 15.44 -8.15
C GLY A 58 -1.81 14.54 -8.34
N LYS A 59 -1.69 13.56 -7.43
CA LYS A 59 -0.60 12.57 -7.39
C LYS A 59 -0.82 11.52 -8.50
N ASN A 60 0.26 11.14 -9.21
CA ASN A 60 0.32 10.05 -10.19
C ASN A 60 -0.79 10.09 -11.26
N LEU A 61 -1.21 11.30 -11.68
CA LEU A 61 -2.25 11.46 -12.73
C LEU A 61 -1.72 11.30 -14.14
N VAL A 62 -0.43 11.53 -14.33
CA VAL A 62 0.27 11.35 -15.59
C VAL A 62 1.27 10.22 -15.40
N GLY A 63 1.07 9.11 -16.09
CA GLY A 63 1.87 7.92 -15.91
C GLY A 63 1.61 6.87 -16.98
N ALA A 64 2.31 5.76 -16.85
CA ALA A 64 2.19 4.59 -17.72
C ALA A 64 2.35 3.31 -16.91
N PHE A 65 1.86 2.20 -17.43
CA PHE A 65 2.28 0.88 -16.99
C PHE A 65 3.52 0.49 -17.80
N TYR A 66 4.67 0.46 -17.15
CA TYR A 66 5.94 0.13 -17.78
C TYR A 66 6.83 -0.66 -16.81
N GLU A 67 7.02 -1.93 -17.10
CA GLU A 67 7.77 -2.82 -16.22
C GLU A 67 9.28 -2.61 -16.38
N PRO A 68 10.05 -2.55 -15.27
CA PRO A 68 11.50 -2.57 -15.35
C PRO A 68 11.99 -3.95 -15.84
N ILE A 69 13.11 -3.97 -16.57
CA ILE A 69 13.78 -5.21 -16.94
C ILE A 69 14.50 -5.85 -15.74
N GLY A 70 14.69 -5.10 -14.66
CA GLY A 70 15.27 -5.58 -13.41
C GLY A 70 15.06 -4.60 -12.27
N VAL A 71 14.96 -5.15 -11.06
CA VAL A 71 14.96 -4.39 -9.81
C VAL A 71 16.06 -4.96 -8.91
N LEU A 72 17.01 -4.11 -8.51
CA LEU A 72 18.10 -4.48 -7.63
C LEU A 72 17.87 -3.89 -6.24
N CYS A 73 17.45 -4.74 -5.29
CA CYS A 73 17.24 -4.37 -3.89
C CYS A 73 18.50 -4.70 -3.09
N ASP A 74 19.32 -3.71 -2.82
CA ASP A 74 20.50 -3.79 -1.98
C ASP A 74 20.16 -3.20 -0.60
N THR A 75 20.07 -4.05 0.42
CA THR A 75 19.69 -3.64 1.78
C THR A 75 20.74 -2.78 2.47
N ASP A 76 22.00 -2.80 2.03
CA ASP A 76 23.05 -1.92 2.56
C ASP A 76 22.71 -0.45 2.31
N LEU A 77 21.97 -0.13 1.25
CA LEU A 77 21.49 1.21 0.96
C LEU A 77 20.49 1.76 2.00
N LEU A 78 19.89 0.86 2.81
CA LEU A 78 18.93 1.24 3.85
C LEU A 78 19.59 1.68 5.15
N THR A 79 20.90 1.42 5.32
CA THR A 79 21.62 1.73 6.58
C THR A 79 21.64 3.22 6.93
N THR A 80 21.49 4.09 5.94
CA THR A 80 21.40 5.56 6.12
C THR A 80 19.96 6.08 6.11
N LEU A 81 18.97 5.20 5.93
CA LEU A 81 17.57 5.60 5.84
C LEU A 81 17.04 6.00 7.23
N PRO A 82 16.41 7.17 7.39
CA PRO A 82 15.82 7.55 8.68
C PRO A 82 14.81 6.52 9.19
N ALA A 83 14.81 6.24 10.49
CA ALA A 83 13.95 5.23 11.11
C ALA A 83 12.44 5.44 10.82
N ARG A 84 11.99 6.68 10.63
CA ARG A 84 10.60 6.99 10.23
C ARG A 84 10.28 6.46 8.85
N GLU A 85 11.24 6.52 7.92
CA GLU A 85 11.08 6.01 6.55
C GLU A 85 11.12 4.47 6.52
N VAL A 86 11.97 3.86 7.37
CA VAL A 86 11.98 2.39 7.56
C VAL A 86 10.59 1.93 8.02
N ARG A 87 10.06 2.53 9.09
CA ARG A 87 8.72 2.20 9.61
C ARG A 87 7.63 2.40 8.57
N SER A 88 7.69 3.50 7.82
CA SER A 88 6.74 3.77 6.74
C SER A 88 6.74 2.66 5.69
N GLY A 89 7.90 2.18 5.28
CA GLY A 89 7.99 1.07 4.32
C GLY A 89 7.53 -0.27 4.89
N LEU A 90 7.74 -0.50 6.20
CA LEU A 90 7.27 -1.71 6.88
C LEU A 90 5.74 -1.86 6.87
N ALA A 91 4.97 -0.78 6.75
CA ALA A 91 3.52 -0.86 6.59
C ALA A 91 3.12 -1.70 5.36
N GLU A 92 3.81 -1.52 4.23
CA GLU A 92 3.60 -2.30 3.02
C GLU A 92 3.95 -3.78 3.20
N ILE A 93 5.01 -4.06 3.97
CA ILE A 93 5.41 -5.43 4.32
C ILE A 93 4.33 -6.09 5.18
N VAL A 94 3.83 -5.38 6.22
CA VAL A 94 2.71 -5.85 7.06
C VAL A 94 1.47 -6.10 6.21
N LYS A 95 1.15 -5.21 5.28
CA LYS A 95 0.03 -5.39 4.34
C LYS A 95 0.16 -6.69 3.56
N CYS A 96 1.35 -6.99 3.00
CA CYS A 96 1.60 -8.26 2.32
C CYS A 96 1.34 -9.46 3.22
N GLY A 97 1.66 -9.36 4.51
CA GLY A 97 1.35 -10.38 5.50
C GLY A 97 -0.14 -10.63 5.69
N PHE A 98 -0.96 -9.58 5.70
CA PHE A 98 -2.41 -9.72 5.84
C PHE A 98 -3.09 -10.23 4.58
N ILE A 99 -2.63 -9.81 3.40
CA ILE A 99 -3.33 -10.14 2.14
C ILE A 99 -2.92 -11.47 1.52
N ASP A 100 -1.71 -12.00 1.84
CA ASP A 100 -1.20 -13.20 1.15
C ASP A 100 -0.29 -14.09 1.98
N ASP A 101 0.79 -13.57 2.61
CA ASP A 101 1.78 -14.38 3.33
C ASP A 101 1.78 -14.14 4.86
N PRO A 102 0.97 -14.89 5.63
CA PRO A 102 0.89 -14.71 7.08
C PRO A 102 2.19 -14.99 7.85
N VAL A 103 3.21 -15.61 7.21
CA VAL A 103 4.51 -15.84 7.86
C VAL A 103 5.16 -14.50 8.21
N ILE A 104 4.98 -13.48 7.36
CA ILE A 104 5.46 -12.11 7.64
C ILE A 104 4.93 -11.61 8.99
N LEU A 105 3.62 -11.81 9.26
CA LEU A 105 3.00 -11.37 10.51
C LEU A 105 3.56 -12.12 11.72
N ASN A 106 3.91 -13.39 11.56
CA ASN A 106 4.50 -14.20 12.62
C ASN A 106 5.92 -13.73 12.94
N LEU A 107 6.74 -13.48 11.91
CA LEU A 107 8.11 -12.97 12.09
C LEU A 107 8.11 -11.62 12.83
N ILE A 108 7.22 -10.69 12.43
CA ILE A 108 7.11 -9.38 13.09
C ILE A 108 6.60 -9.52 14.53
N SER A 109 5.61 -10.41 14.78
CA SER A 109 5.08 -10.63 16.14
C SER A 109 6.11 -11.26 17.07
N ASN A 110 7.00 -12.10 16.54
CA ASN A 110 8.02 -12.78 17.33
C ASN A 110 9.17 -11.84 17.73
N ASP A 111 9.61 -10.97 16.83
CA ASP A 111 10.70 -10.02 17.10
C ASP A 111 10.55 -8.74 16.25
N ALA A 112 9.78 -7.79 16.78
CA ALA A 112 9.58 -6.49 16.14
C ALA A 112 10.89 -5.67 16.07
N GLN A 113 11.83 -5.86 17.01
CA GLN A 113 13.10 -5.12 17.01
C GLN A 113 14.02 -5.62 15.88
N ALA A 114 14.09 -6.92 15.66
CA ALA A 114 14.85 -7.47 14.54
C ALA A 114 14.29 -6.97 13.19
N VAL A 115 12.97 -6.80 13.07
CA VAL A 115 12.35 -6.26 11.84
C VAL A 115 12.63 -4.76 11.65
N LEU A 116 12.89 -4.01 12.71
CA LEU A 116 13.30 -2.59 12.62
C LEU A 116 14.78 -2.40 12.29
N ASP A 117 15.60 -3.43 12.47
CA ASP A 117 17.00 -3.44 12.09
C ASP A 117 17.16 -3.90 10.64
N VAL A 118 17.42 -2.96 9.73
CA VAL A 118 17.56 -3.21 8.29
C VAL A 118 18.74 -4.13 7.93
N THR A 119 19.63 -4.40 8.88
CA THR A 119 20.79 -5.30 8.70
C THR A 119 20.52 -6.73 9.18
N SER A 120 19.38 -6.97 9.85
CA SER A 120 19.03 -8.27 10.39
C SER A 120 18.56 -9.25 9.31
N GLU A 121 18.79 -10.54 9.53
CA GLU A 121 18.26 -11.60 8.67
C GLU A 121 16.72 -11.61 8.67
N THR A 122 16.10 -11.28 9.80
CA THR A 122 14.63 -11.21 9.92
C THR A 122 14.05 -10.09 9.05
N PHE A 123 14.71 -8.92 9.01
CA PHE A 123 14.30 -7.84 8.10
C PHE A 123 14.41 -8.27 6.63
N VAL A 124 15.54 -8.86 6.25
CA VAL A 124 15.76 -9.35 4.87
C VAL A 124 14.71 -10.39 4.49
N GLU A 125 14.36 -11.30 5.40
CA GLU A 125 13.34 -12.32 5.17
C GLU A 125 11.94 -11.70 4.95
N VAL A 126 11.49 -10.78 5.82
CA VAL A 126 10.16 -10.17 5.64
C VAL A 126 10.10 -9.28 4.40
N LEU A 127 11.17 -8.58 4.05
CA LEU A 127 11.27 -7.81 2.82
C LEU A 127 11.20 -8.71 1.59
N THR A 128 11.97 -9.79 1.56
CA THR A 128 11.99 -10.76 0.45
C THR A 128 10.61 -11.37 0.22
N ARG A 129 9.93 -11.76 1.30
CA ARG A 129 8.54 -12.27 1.24
C ARG A 129 7.57 -11.23 0.69
N ALA A 130 7.66 -9.99 1.14
CA ALA A 130 6.79 -8.92 0.65
C ALA A 130 7.01 -8.64 -0.84
N ILE A 131 8.26 -8.62 -1.30
CA ILE A 131 8.61 -8.50 -2.73
C ILE A 131 7.99 -9.66 -3.52
N ALA A 132 8.08 -10.90 -3.02
CA ALA A 132 7.51 -12.06 -3.68
C ALA A 132 5.98 -11.98 -3.79
N VAL A 133 5.29 -11.55 -2.71
CA VAL A 133 3.85 -11.31 -2.73
C VAL A 133 3.49 -10.25 -3.77
N LYS A 134 4.17 -9.10 -3.75
CA LYS A 134 3.92 -8.01 -4.69
C LYS A 134 4.14 -8.45 -6.13
N ALA A 135 5.28 -9.08 -6.43
CA ALA A 135 5.62 -9.58 -7.75
C ALA A 135 4.60 -10.62 -8.24
N GLY A 136 4.19 -11.57 -7.38
CA GLY A 136 3.19 -12.57 -7.70
C GLY A 136 1.84 -11.98 -8.06
N VAL A 137 1.37 -10.99 -7.28
CA VAL A 137 0.08 -10.32 -7.55
C VAL A 137 0.13 -9.52 -8.86
N VAL A 138 1.25 -8.83 -9.12
CA VAL A 138 1.40 -7.99 -10.31
C VAL A 138 1.55 -8.82 -11.58
N SER A 139 2.30 -9.93 -11.54
CA SER A 139 2.53 -10.79 -12.70
C SER A 139 1.25 -11.36 -13.31
N VAL A 140 0.20 -11.52 -12.49
CA VAL A 140 -1.11 -12.04 -12.95
C VAL A 140 -2.00 -10.91 -13.49
N ASP A 141 -1.84 -9.67 -13.00
CA ASP A 141 -2.73 -8.56 -13.38
C ASP A 141 -2.00 -7.20 -13.38
N LEU A 142 -1.14 -6.99 -14.38
CA LEU A 142 -0.37 -5.75 -14.51
C LEU A 142 -1.26 -4.50 -14.57
N HIS A 143 -2.44 -4.58 -15.19
CA HIS A 143 -3.31 -3.44 -15.47
C HIS A 143 -4.50 -3.28 -14.51
N GLU A 144 -4.56 -4.01 -13.41
CA GLU A 144 -5.69 -3.98 -12.46
C GLU A 144 -7.07 -4.25 -13.10
N ARG A 145 -7.17 -5.25 -13.98
CA ARG A 145 -8.39 -5.57 -14.72
C ARG A 145 -9.17 -6.76 -14.17
N THR A 146 -8.55 -7.59 -13.32
CA THR A 146 -9.10 -8.89 -12.90
C THR A 146 -10.05 -8.81 -11.71
N SER A 147 -10.22 -7.66 -11.06
CA SER A 147 -11.18 -7.50 -9.97
C SER A 147 -12.62 -7.42 -10.51
N SER A 148 -13.25 -8.57 -10.74
CA SER A 148 -14.63 -8.67 -11.21
C SER A 148 -15.37 -9.80 -10.48
N GLY A 149 -16.68 -9.65 -10.29
CA GLY A 149 -17.55 -10.74 -9.81
C GLY A 149 -17.29 -11.26 -8.40
N GLY A 150 -16.61 -10.51 -7.54
CA GLY A 150 -16.26 -10.92 -6.16
C GLY A 150 -14.85 -11.45 -5.99
N GLU A 151 -14.13 -11.70 -7.05
CA GLU A 151 -12.69 -11.97 -6.99
C GLU A 151 -11.89 -10.68 -6.81
N VAL A 152 -10.88 -10.74 -5.95
CA VAL A 152 -10.00 -9.62 -5.63
C VAL A 152 -8.66 -9.87 -6.31
N GLY A 153 -8.50 -9.36 -7.54
CA GLY A 153 -7.24 -9.40 -8.28
C GLY A 153 -6.17 -8.50 -7.64
N ARG A 154 -5.51 -7.69 -8.47
CA ARG A 154 -4.50 -6.73 -7.98
C ARG A 154 -5.04 -5.71 -6.96
N GLU A 155 -6.36 -5.46 -6.92
CA GLU A 155 -7.00 -4.60 -5.90
C GLU A 155 -6.68 -5.05 -4.47
N ARG A 156 -6.30 -6.32 -4.22
CA ARG A 156 -5.89 -6.80 -2.88
C ARG A 156 -4.76 -5.96 -2.26
N LEU A 157 -3.90 -5.38 -3.10
CA LEU A 157 -2.83 -4.47 -2.67
C LEU A 157 -3.37 -3.16 -2.09
N ASN A 158 -4.65 -2.85 -2.26
CA ASN A 158 -5.30 -1.66 -1.69
C ASN A 158 -5.89 -1.92 -0.29
N TYR A 159 -5.55 -3.01 0.40
CA TYR A 159 -5.94 -3.22 1.79
C TYR A 159 -5.43 -2.07 2.66
N GLY A 160 -6.35 -1.33 3.32
CA GLY A 160 -6.03 -0.10 4.05
C GLY A 160 -6.04 1.19 3.22
N HIS A 161 -5.69 1.14 1.95
CA HIS A 161 -5.39 2.30 1.12
C HIS A 161 -6.54 3.27 0.88
N THR A 162 -7.80 2.80 0.88
CA THR A 162 -8.96 3.69 0.65
C THR A 162 -9.05 4.77 1.73
N LEU A 163 -8.83 4.42 3.00
CA LEU A 163 -8.77 5.40 4.08
C LEU A 163 -7.42 6.13 4.10
N ALA A 164 -6.31 5.41 3.87
CA ALA A 164 -4.97 5.98 3.90
C ALA A 164 -4.82 7.19 2.97
N HIS A 165 -5.25 7.08 1.72
CA HIS A 165 -5.20 8.19 0.76
C HIS A 165 -6.03 9.39 1.20
N ALA A 166 -7.18 9.16 1.86
CA ALA A 166 -7.98 10.25 2.40
C ALA A 166 -7.26 10.95 3.57
N ILE A 167 -6.58 10.20 4.43
CA ILE A 167 -5.76 10.75 5.52
C ILE A 167 -4.57 11.53 4.94
N GLU A 168 -3.82 10.97 3.98
CA GLU A 168 -2.70 11.67 3.32
C GLU A 168 -3.14 13.02 2.75
N ALA A 169 -4.23 13.04 2.00
CA ALA A 169 -4.75 14.26 1.40
C ALA A 169 -5.24 15.27 2.45
N PHE A 170 -5.97 14.81 3.47
CA PHE A 170 -6.46 15.66 4.57
C PHE A 170 -5.29 16.26 5.39
N LYS A 171 -4.26 15.48 5.66
CA LYS A 171 -3.04 15.92 6.37
C LYS A 171 -2.06 16.67 5.46
N HIS A 172 -2.46 17.04 4.23
CA HIS A 172 -1.60 17.74 3.26
C HIS A 172 -0.24 17.06 3.05
N PHE A 173 -0.24 15.72 3.03
CA PHE A 173 0.96 14.88 2.85
C PHE A 173 2.08 15.10 3.90
N THR A 174 1.74 15.59 5.09
CA THR A 174 2.68 15.70 6.22
C THR A 174 2.93 14.37 6.91
N TRP A 175 1.96 13.45 6.83
CA TRP A 175 2.12 12.06 7.22
C TRP A 175 2.84 11.28 6.13
N ARG A 176 3.67 10.33 6.56
CA ARG A 176 4.24 9.36 5.62
C ARG A 176 3.16 8.38 5.16
N HIS A 177 3.34 7.85 3.96
CA HIS A 177 2.40 6.89 3.39
C HIS A 177 2.08 5.74 4.35
N GLY A 178 3.11 5.08 4.89
CA GLY A 178 2.92 3.95 5.81
C GLY A 178 2.25 4.33 7.15
N GLU A 179 2.38 5.57 7.60
CA GLU A 179 1.65 6.05 8.79
C GLU A 179 0.14 6.11 8.51
N ALA A 180 -0.24 6.61 7.35
CA ALA A 180 -1.64 6.64 6.93
C ALA A 180 -2.17 5.23 6.63
N ASP A 181 -1.36 4.40 5.98
CA ASP A 181 -1.74 3.03 5.61
C ASP A 181 -1.93 2.13 6.84
N ALA A 182 -1.13 2.32 7.88
CA ALA A 182 -1.31 1.61 9.15
C ALA A 182 -2.69 1.87 9.77
N VAL A 183 -3.12 3.13 9.84
CA VAL A 183 -4.48 3.46 10.30
C VAL A 183 -5.53 2.93 9.34
N GLY A 184 -5.26 3.00 8.05
CA GLY A 184 -6.11 2.43 7.01
C GLY A 184 -6.29 0.91 7.14
N MET A 185 -5.23 0.18 7.48
CA MET A 185 -5.30 -1.27 7.75
C MET A 185 -6.11 -1.58 9.01
N VAL A 186 -5.98 -0.80 10.08
CA VAL A 186 -6.82 -0.93 11.27
C VAL A 186 -8.29 -0.74 10.93
N PHE A 187 -8.61 0.30 10.16
CA PHE A 187 -9.97 0.55 9.70
C PHE A 187 -10.51 -0.58 8.81
N ALA A 188 -9.69 -1.08 7.88
CA ALA A 188 -10.06 -2.21 7.03
C ALA A 188 -10.29 -3.49 7.84
N ALA A 189 -9.55 -3.69 8.94
CA ALA A 189 -9.76 -4.80 9.88
C ALA A 189 -11.06 -4.65 10.67
N GLU A 190 -11.42 -3.44 11.12
CA GLU A 190 -12.73 -3.16 11.77
C GLU A 190 -13.90 -3.43 10.81
N LEU A 191 -13.79 -3.01 9.55
CA LEU A 191 -14.78 -3.33 8.51
C LEU A 191 -14.84 -4.83 8.25
N SER A 192 -13.68 -5.50 8.20
CA SER A 192 -13.60 -6.95 8.01
C SER A 192 -14.24 -7.72 9.16
N HIS A 193 -14.06 -7.27 10.39
CA HIS A 193 -14.73 -7.83 11.56
C HIS A 193 -16.25 -7.70 11.42
N ARG A 194 -16.75 -6.54 11.05
CA ARG A 194 -18.18 -6.25 10.92
C ARG A 194 -18.86 -6.99 9.76
N TYR A 195 -18.20 -7.07 8.60
CA TYR A 195 -18.83 -7.55 7.35
C TYR A 195 -18.36 -8.93 6.88
N LEU A 196 -17.18 -9.38 7.32
CA LEU A 196 -16.55 -10.60 6.81
C LEU A 196 -16.31 -11.66 7.88
N GLY A 197 -16.63 -11.36 9.16
CA GLY A 197 -16.44 -12.26 10.28
C GLY A 197 -14.98 -12.43 10.71
N LEU A 198 -14.13 -11.42 10.51
CA LEU A 198 -12.77 -11.43 11.04
C LEU A 198 -12.82 -11.56 12.57
N SER A 199 -11.99 -12.44 13.14
CA SER A 199 -11.98 -12.68 14.60
C SER A 199 -11.41 -11.49 15.38
N ASP A 200 -11.84 -11.34 16.65
CA ASP A 200 -11.30 -10.35 17.60
C ASP A 200 -9.80 -10.51 17.80
N GLU A 201 -9.31 -11.75 17.76
CA GLU A 201 -7.87 -12.05 17.86
C GLU A 201 -7.09 -11.38 16.73
N VAL A 202 -7.52 -11.56 15.47
CA VAL A 202 -6.83 -10.96 14.31
C VAL A 202 -6.98 -9.46 14.31
N LEU A 203 -8.14 -8.94 14.72
CA LEU A 203 -8.36 -7.50 14.87
C LEU A 203 -7.40 -6.89 15.91
N GLY A 204 -7.28 -7.50 17.08
CA GLY A 204 -6.32 -7.10 18.13
C GLY A 204 -4.88 -7.22 17.65
N ARG A 205 -4.55 -8.34 16.98
CA ARG A 205 -3.21 -8.58 16.43
C ARG A 205 -2.81 -7.52 15.40
N THR A 206 -3.75 -7.02 14.58
CA THR A 206 -3.48 -5.95 13.60
C THR A 206 -2.93 -4.71 14.31
N ARG A 207 -3.58 -4.27 15.40
CA ARG A 207 -3.11 -3.13 16.19
C ARG A 207 -1.76 -3.39 16.85
N THR A 208 -1.59 -4.57 17.43
CA THR A 208 -0.35 -4.95 18.14
C THR A 208 0.85 -4.97 17.20
N ILE A 209 0.71 -5.55 16.00
CA ILE A 209 1.79 -5.60 15.00
C ILE A 209 2.19 -4.19 14.58
N LEU A 210 1.22 -3.37 14.18
CA LEU A 210 1.49 -2.02 13.67
C LEU A 210 2.10 -1.12 14.75
N SER A 211 1.54 -1.12 15.96
CA SER A 211 2.11 -0.34 17.08
C SER A 211 3.47 -0.87 17.54
N GLY A 212 3.69 -2.19 17.48
CA GLY A 212 4.95 -2.83 17.88
C GLY A 212 6.15 -2.40 17.01
N ILE A 213 5.91 -2.07 15.74
CA ILE A 213 6.93 -1.49 14.85
C ILE A 213 6.92 0.05 14.84
N GLY A 214 6.16 0.67 15.75
CA GLY A 214 6.12 2.12 15.94
C GLY A 214 5.31 2.89 14.90
N LEU A 215 4.33 2.24 14.26
CA LEU A 215 3.35 2.88 13.39
C LEU A 215 2.10 3.31 14.18
N PRO A 216 1.43 4.42 13.78
CA PRO A 216 0.19 4.84 14.43
C PRO A 216 -0.94 3.85 14.12
N VAL A 217 -1.81 3.62 15.10
CA VAL A 217 -3.03 2.83 14.95
C VAL A 217 -4.28 3.67 15.11
N THR A 218 -4.10 4.98 15.30
CA THR A 218 -5.15 6.00 15.38
C THR A 218 -4.76 7.24 14.61
N CYS A 219 -5.76 8.00 14.17
CA CYS A 219 -5.60 9.27 13.48
C CYS A 219 -6.34 10.37 14.25
N ASP A 220 -5.60 11.20 14.98
CA ASP A 220 -6.17 12.21 15.86
C ASP A 220 -6.48 13.51 15.12
N GLY A 221 -7.51 14.22 15.62
CA GLY A 221 -7.88 15.53 15.11
C GLY A 221 -8.53 15.49 13.74
N VAL A 222 -9.03 14.34 13.30
CA VAL A 222 -9.71 14.15 12.01
C VAL A 222 -11.13 13.66 12.24
N LYS A 223 -12.10 14.27 11.57
CA LYS A 223 -13.50 13.83 11.62
C LYS A 223 -13.82 12.93 10.43
N TRP A 224 -14.64 11.92 10.66
CA TRP A 224 -15.09 11.03 9.58
C TRP A 224 -15.65 11.81 8.37
N ALA A 225 -16.48 12.83 8.63
CA ALA A 225 -17.09 13.64 7.57
C ALA A 225 -16.08 14.34 6.65
N ASP A 226 -14.89 14.67 7.16
CA ASP A 226 -13.83 15.31 6.36
C ASP A 226 -13.15 14.28 5.45
N LEU A 227 -12.81 13.11 5.99
CA LEU A 227 -12.26 12.01 5.20
C LEU A 227 -13.25 11.50 4.16
N ARG A 228 -14.52 11.40 4.53
CA ARG A 228 -15.58 10.96 3.64
C ARG A 228 -15.73 11.84 2.41
N ARG A 229 -15.59 13.16 2.58
CA ARG A 229 -15.56 14.11 1.46
C ARG A 229 -14.36 13.85 0.54
N THR A 230 -13.19 13.62 1.12
CA THR A 230 -11.95 13.35 0.37
C THR A 230 -12.06 12.05 -0.42
N MET A 231 -12.62 10.98 0.18
CA MET A 231 -12.87 9.71 -0.52
C MET A 231 -13.81 9.87 -1.72
N ASN A 232 -14.80 10.76 -1.65
CA ASN A 232 -15.70 11.02 -2.76
C ASN A 232 -15.00 11.69 -3.96
N LEU A 233 -13.88 12.35 -3.71
CA LEU A 233 -13.07 12.98 -4.76
C LEU A 233 -12.09 12.00 -5.41
N ASP A 234 -11.89 10.82 -4.80
CA ASP A 234 -10.99 9.81 -5.36
C ASP A 234 -11.52 9.31 -6.70
N LYS A 235 -10.67 9.43 -7.73
CA LYS A 235 -10.98 9.04 -9.11
C LYS A 235 -11.12 7.53 -9.31
N LYS A 236 -10.69 6.73 -8.33
CA LYS A 236 -10.84 5.26 -8.33
C LYS A 236 -12.26 4.80 -7.97
N ALA A 237 -13.13 5.69 -7.51
CA ALA A 237 -14.52 5.34 -7.21
C ALA A 237 -15.21 4.89 -8.51
N ARG A 238 -15.51 3.59 -8.60
CA ARG A 238 -16.30 3.04 -9.71
C ARG A 238 -17.72 3.61 -9.64
N VAL A 239 -18.28 3.90 -10.79
CA VAL A 239 -19.70 4.29 -10.92
C VAL A 239 -20.49 3.03 -11.22
N ASP A 240 -21.51 2.75 -10.44
CA ASP A 240 -22.48 1.71 -10.73
C ASP A 240 -23.18 2.02 -12.05
N PRO A 241 -23.07 1.14 -13.06
CA PRO A 241 -23.67 1.40 -14.37
C PRO A 241 -25.21 1.48 -14.35
N GLN A 242 -25.85 0.86 -13.35
CA GLN A 242 -27.31 0.82 -13.23
C GLN A 242 -27.88 2.04 -12.50
N THR A 243 -27.16 2.53 -11.48
CA THR A 243 -27.66 3.62 -10.62
C THR A 243 -26.99 4.96 -10.88
N GLY A 244 -25.89 5.00 -11.65
CA GLY A 244 -25.06 6.19 -11.85
C GLY A 244 -24.37 6.70 -10.57
N ARG A 245 -24.48 5.99 -9.46
CA ARG A 245 -23.90 6.38 -8.17
C ARG A 245 -22.48 5.84 -8.03
N ARG A 246 -21.64 6.59 -7.35
CA ARG A 246 -20.30 6.13 -6.97
C ARG A 246 -20.38 5.01 -5.95
N VAL A 247 -19.66 3.92 -6.23
CA VAL A 247 -19.60 2.72 -5.38
C VAL A 247 -18.34 2.80 -4.53
N LEU A 248 -18.50 2.85 -3.22
CA LEU A 248 -17.39 2.68 -2.29
C LEU A 248 -17.01 1.19 -2.18
N ARG A 249 -15.72 0.93 -2.32
CA ARG A 249 -15.17 -0.41 -2.23
C ARG A 249 -13.99 -0.41 -1.26
N PHE A 250 -13.97 -1.40 -0.38
CA PHE A 250 -12.87 -1.61 0.54
C PHE A 250 -12.38 -3.05 0.40
N VAL A 251 -11.07 -3.21 0.34
CA VAL A 251 -10.48 -4.53 0.49
C VAL A 251 -10.52 -4.88 1.97
N GLY A 252 -11.11 -6.01 2.29
CA GLY A 252 -11.12 -6.60 3.62
C GLY A 252 -10.49 -7.98 3.61
N ILE A 253 -10.42 -8.62 4.77
CA ILE A 253 -9.91 -9.98 4.94
C ILE A 253 -10.89 -10.81 5.80
N ARG A 254 -11.08 -12.09 5.46
CA ARG A 254 -11.78 -13.05 6.33
C ARG A 254 -10.85 -13.60 7.40
N LYS A 255 -9.60 -13.79 7.04
CA LYS A 255 -8.44 -14.12 7.87
C LYS A 255 -7.18 -13.73 7.09
N PRO A 256 -5.98 -13.68 7.72
CA PRO A 256 -4.73 -13.45 6.99
C PRO A 256 -4.59 -14.41 5.80
N GLY A 257 -4.24 -13.87 4.62
CA GLY A 257 -4.16 -14.58 3.35
C GLY A 257 -5.51 -14.78 2.62
N GLN A 258 -6.64 -14.39 3.20
CA GLN A 258 -7.96 -14.50 2.56
C GLN A 258 -8.65 -13.15 2.41
N VAL A 259 -8.39 -12.49 1.29
CA VAL A 259 -9.00 -11.20 0.94
C VAL A 259 -10.42 -11.35 0.42
N ALA A 260 -11.24 -10.34 0.66
CA ALA A 260 -12.58 -10.21 0.12
C ALA A 260 -12.92 -8.74 -0.11
N MET A 261 -13.86 -8.46 -1.01
CA MET A 261 -14.31 -7.10 -1.25
C MET A 261 -15.55 -6.77 -0.41
N ILE A 262 -15.49 -5.62 0.26
CA ILE A 262 -16.65 -5.02 0.95
C ILE A 262 -17.16 -3.89 0.05
N VAL A 263 -18.37 -4.05 -0.47
CA VAL A 263 -18.97 -3.14 -1.46
C VAL A 263 -20.14 -2.41 -0.83
N ASN A 264 -20.14 -1.08 -0.95
CA ASN A 264 -21.16 -0.20 -0.42
C ASN A 264 -21.53 -0.48 1.05
N PRO A 265 -20.55 -0.50 1.98
CA PRO A 265 -20.89 -0.61 3.39
C PRO A 265 -21.77 0.57 3.84
N ASP A 266 -22.60 0.32 4.85
CA ASP A 266 -23.45 1.33 5.44
C ASP A 266 -22.65 2.51 6.00
N GLU A 267 -23.13 3.74 5.78
CA GLU A 267 -22.41 4.96 6.18
C GLU A 267 -22.25 5.09 7.71
N ALA A 268 -23.26 4.63 8.48
CA ALA A 268 -23.17 4.61 9.93
C ALA A 268 -22.09 3.61 10.40
N ALA A 269 -22.02 2.46 9.75
CA ALA A 269 -20.98 1.47 10.04
C ALA A 269 -19.56 1.97 9.72
N LEU A 270 -19.41 2.72 8.63
CA LEU A 270 -18.12 3.35 8.29
C LEU A 270 -17.71 4.35 9.39
N ALA A 271 -18.61 5.20 9.82
CA ALA A 271 -18.35 6.16 10.90
C ALA A 271 -17.98 5.47 12.21
N GLU A 272 -18.75 4.45 12.64
CA GLU A 272 -18.46 3.66 13.85
C GLU A 272 -17.10 2.95 13.78
N CYS A 273 -16.73 2.38 12.63
CA CYS A 273 -15.42 1.76 12.46
C CYS A 273 -14.30 2.81 12.51
N PHE A 274 -14.52 4.01 11.95
CA PHE A 274 -13.55 5.09 12.03
C PHE A 274 -13.37 5.62 13.45
N ASP A 275 -14.46 5.73 14.23
CA ASP A 275 -14.39 6.17 15.64
C ASP A 275 -13.46 5.28 16.48
N LYS A 276 -13.32 4.00 16.12
CA LYS A 276 -12.37 3.08 16.75
C LYS A 276 -10.90 3.30 16.28
N CYS A 277 -10.71 4.05 15.19
CA CYS A 277 -9.41 4.45 14.65
C CYS A 277 -9.04 5.89 15.00
N SER A 278 -9.85 6.58 15.81
CA SER A 278 -9.55 7.92 16.34
C SER A 278 -9.24 7.83 17.83
N ALA A 279 -8.22 8.57 18.31
CA ALA A 279 -8.02 8.70 19.74
C ALA A 279 -9.15 9.56 20.33
N ARG A 280 -9.67 9.11 21.46
CA ARG A 280 -10.66 9.85 22.23
C ARG A 280 -10.02 10.97 23.01
#